data_8424c99b75c2421103849fe651c08f67
#
_entry.id   8424c99b75c2421103849fe651c08f67
#
_cell.length_a   1.000
_cell.length_b   1.000
_cell.length_c   1.000
_cell.angle_alpha   90.00
_cell.angle_beta   90.00
_cell.angle_gamma   90.00
#
_symmetry.space_group_name_H-M   'P 1'
#
loop_
_entity.id
_entity.type
_entity.pdbx_description
1 polymer ?
#
loop_
_entity_poly.entity_id
_entity_poly.type
_entity_poly.pdbx_seq_one_letter_code
_entity_poly.pdbx_strand_id
1 'polypeptide(L)'
;YKGIWRYTTISYFINISKASSLGSLMALAMLGLIFGLSGFPRSVLLIDYALCTIFLGVSRASVRMYFSNISQTQSIVGQDTFLRGRRKLIMIGAGDSAEKIIREIRDNKGMKYVVVGIVDDDGSKVGATIHGVPILGPIEELDKFKIPFDEIIICIPTASNIEMRRIVSICKA
;
A
#
# COMPACT_ATOMS: atom_id res chain seq x y z
N TYR A 1 -6.32 -8.96 -11.38
CA TYR A 1 -5.11 -9.63 -10.81
C TYR A 1 -4.13 -8.65 -10.12
N LYS A 2 -4.61 -7.59 -9.45
CA LYS A 2 -3.74 -6.62 -8.72
C LYS A 2 -4.04 -6.50 -7.22
N GLY A 3 -4.91 -7.33 -6.65
CA GLY A 3 -5.33 -7.26 -5.24
C GLY A 3 -4.46 -8.01 -4.23
N ILE A 4 -3.46 -8.78 -4.66
CA ILE A 4 -2.72 -9.73 -3.81
C ILE A 4 -1.43 -9.14 -3.19
N TRP A 5 -1.06 -7.92 -3.54
CA TRP A 5 0.22 -7.33 -3.11
C TRP A 5 0.28 -6.86 -1.64
N ARG A 6 -0.81 -6.98 -0.91
CA ARG A 6 -0.99 -6.37 0.41
C ARG A 6 -0.66 -7.25 1.62
N TYR A 7 -0.71 -8.58 1.46
CA TYR A 7 -0.51 -9.52 2.58
C TYR A 7 0.87 -10.15 2.64
N THR A 8 1.81 -9.72 1.82
CA THR A 8 3.05 -10.45 1.55
C THR A 8 4.32 -9.84 2.13
N THR A 9 4.25 -8.94 3.11
CA THR A 9 5.49 -8.26 3.56
C THR A 9 6.46 -9.22 4.24
N ILE A 10 6.00 -10.09 5.13
CA ILE A 10 6.86 -11.03 5.86
C ILE A 10 7.22 -12.24 5.00
N SER A 11 6.24 -12.84 4.32
CA SER A 11 6.46 -13.99 3.43
C SER A 11 7.40 -13.67 2.26
N TYR A 12 7.36 -12.44 1.74
CA TYR A 12 8.30 -12.01 0.71
C TYR A 12 9.73 -11.86 1.22
N PHE A 13 9.90 -11.36 2.45
CA PHE A 13 11.23 -11.25 3.06
C PHE A 13 11.86 -12.64 3.22
N ILE A 14 11.08 -13.60 3.68
CA ILE A 14 11.50 -15.00 3.83
C ILE A 14 11.85 -15.60 2.46
N ASN A 15 11.04 -15.36 1.44
CA ASN A 15 11.30 -15.91 0.10
C ASN A 15 12.52 -15.28 -0.59
N ILE A 16 12.77 -14.00 -0.40
CA ILE A 16 13.97 -13.32 -0.92
C ILE A 16 15.22 -13.83 -0.20
N SER A 17 15.16 -13.97 1.13
CA SER A 17 16.26 -14.52 1.90
C SER A 17 16.58 -15.96 1.45
N LYS A 18 15.57 -16.80 1.24
CA LYS A 18 15.74 -18.16 0.69
C LYS A 18 16.35 -18.16 -0.70
N ALA A 19 15.87 -17.29 -1.61
CA ALA A 19 16.38 -17.19 -2.97
C ALA A 19 17.83 -16.68 -3.00
N SER A 20 18.17 -15.70 -2.18
CA SER A 20 19.54 -15.19 -2.02
C SER A 20 20.47 -16.27 -1.46
N SER A 21 20.05 -16.99 -0.44
CA SER A 21 20.82 -18.10 0.15
C SER A 21 21.06 -19.22 -0.86
N LEU A 22 20.05 -19.57 -1.66
CA LEU A 22 20.17 -20.60 -2.68
C LEU A 22 21.11 -20.14 -3.81
N GLY A 23 21.03 -18.89 -4.24
CA GLY A 23 21.90 -18.28 -5.24
C GLY A 23 23.38 -18.24 -4.80
N SER A 24 23.63 -17.82 -3.55
CA SER A 24 24.99 -17.80 -2.99
C SER A 24 25.56 -19.21 -2.84
N LEU A 25 24.75 -20.20 -2.44
CA LEU A 25 25.15 -21.59 -2.35
C LEU A 25 25.50 -22.17 -3.72
N MET A 26 24.74 -21.84 -4.75
CA MET A 26 24.97 -22.28 -6.12
C MET A 26 26.24 -21.65 -6.71
N ALA A 27 26.47 -20.36 -6.48
CA ALA A 27 27.69 -19.66 -6.87
C ALA A 27 28.93 -20.26 -6.20
N LEU A 28 28.82 -20.60 -4.91
CA LEU A 28 29.86 -21.27 -4.13
C LEU A 28 30.21 -22.66 -4.69
N ALA A 29 29.19 -23.45 -4.99
CA ALA A 29 29.37 -24.77 -5.59
C ALA A 29 30.05 -24.67 -6.96
N MET A 30 29.66 -23.70 -7.77
CA MET A 30 30.25 -23.48 -9.11
C MET A 30 31.70 -23.02 -9.03
N LEU A 31 32.03 -22.08 -8.13
CA LEU A 31 33.41 -21.63 -7.89
C LEU A 31 34.27 -22.76 -7.34
N GLY A 32 33.76 -23.58 -6.44
CA GLY A 32 34.46 -24.73 -5.88
C GLY A 32 34.77 -25.82 -6.92
N LEU A 33 33.89 -26.01 -7.90
CA LEU A 33 34.11 -26.96 -9.00
C LEU A 33 35.14 -26.47 -10.02
N ILE A 34 35.18 -25.16 -10.29
CA ILE A 34 36.08 -24.59 -11.34
C ILE A 34 37.47 -24.32 -10.79
N PHE A 35 37.60 -23.77 -9.59
CA PHE A 35 38.88 -23.28 -9.05
C PHE A 35 39.44 -24.13 -7.89
N GLY A 36 38.68 -25.11 -7.38
CA GLY A 36 39.08 -25.85 -6.20
C GLY A 36 38.91 -25.01 -4.90
N LEU A 37 38.53 -25.64 -3.79
CA LEU A 37 38.34 -24.97 -2.51
C LEU A 37 39.65 -24.58 -1.78
N SER A 38 40.80 -24.95 -2.30
CA SER A 38 42.11 -24.73 -1.68
C SER A 38 42.71 -23.37 -2.06
N GLY A 39 42.24 -22.31 -1.38
CA GLY A 39 42.81 -20.98 -1.58
C GLY A 39 41.83 -19.80 -1.43
N PHE A 40 40.54 -20.06 -1.32
CA PHE A 40 39.55 -19.00 -1.12
C PHE A 40 39.41 -18.67 0.36
N PRO A 41 39.60 -17.41 0.78
CA PRO A 41 39.35 -17.02 2.16
C PRO A 41 37.83 -17.10 2.45
N ARG A 42 37.47 -17.89 3.48
CA ARG A 42 36.08 -18.12 3.90
C ARG A 42 35.34 -16.83 4.23
N SER A 43 36.07 -15.78 4.62
CA SER A 43 35.54 -14.47 4.92
C SER A 43 34.92 -13.76 3.70
N VAL A 44 35.42 -14.00 2.48
CA VAL A 44 34.87 -13.40 1.26
C VAL A 44 33.43 -13.83 1.02
N LEU A 45 33.11 -15.08 1.29
CA LEU A 45 31.77 -15.65 1.12
C LEU A 45 30.75 -15.07 2.12
N LEU A 46 31.17 -14.85 3.36
CA LEU A 46 30.34 -14.21 4.38
C LEU A 46 30.06 -12.74 4.05
N ILE A 47 31.09 -12.05 3.54
CA ILE A 47 30.96 -10.63 3.13
C ILE A 47 30.04 -10.51 1.91
N ASP A 48 30.21 -11.37 0.92
CA ASP A 48 29.35 -11.38 -0.29
C ASP A 48 27.89 -11.64 0.08
N TYR A 49 27.61 -12.64 0.89
CA TYR A 49 26.23 -12.92 1.37
C TYR A 49 25.64 -11.75 2.13
N ALA A 50 26.40 -11.13 3.03
CA ALA A 50 25.94 -9.98 3.79
C ALA A 50 25.64 -8.77 2.88
N LEU A 51 26.54 -8.47 1.93
CA LEU A 51 26.36 -7.39 0.96
C LEU A 51 25.16 -7.61 0.06
N CYS A 52 24.99 -8.80 -0.48
CA CYS A 52 23.83 -9.15 -1.32
C CYS A 52 22.50 -9.00 -0.54
N THR A 53 22.45 -9.48 0.71
CA THR A 53 21.26 -9.40 1.53
C THR A 53 20.91 -7.93 1.88
N ILE A 54 21.91 -7.12 2.24
CA ILE A 54 21.74 -5.70 2.53
C ILE A 54 21.30 -4.95 1.27
N PHE A 55 21.96 -5.17 0.14
CA PHE A 55 21.65 -4.49 -1.11
C PHE A 55 20.23 -4.79 -1.60
N LEU A 56 19.80 -6.04 -1.55
CA LEU A 56 18.43 -6.44 -1.89
C LEU A 56 17.40 -5.83 -0.91
N GLY A 57 17.71 -5.81 0.38
CA GLY A 57 16.85 -5.21 1.40
C GLY A 57 16.71 -3.69 1.23
N VAL A 58 17.82 -2.99 1.05
CA VAL A 58 17.84 -1.53 0.84
C VAL A 58 17.17 -1.13 -0.47
N SER A 59 17.46 -1.82 -1.56
CA SER A 59 16.83 -1.59 -2.87
C SER A 59 15.29 -1.65 -2.75
N ARG A 60 14.79 -2.65 -2.04
CA ARG A 60 13.35 -2.82 -1.88
C ARG A 60 12.72 -1.81 -0.91
N ALA A 61 13.43 -1.46 0.16
CA ALA A 61 12.99 -0.40 1.07
C ALA A 61 12.94 0.95 0.35
N SER A 62 13.91 1.25 -0.51
CA SER A 62 13.96 2.47 -1.31
C SER A 62 12.80 2.56 -2.29
N VAL A 63 12.48 1.48 -2.99
CA VAL A 63 11.33 1.43 -3.90
C VAL A 63 10.02 1.62 -3.13
N ARG A 64 9.86 0.98 -1.97
CA ARG A 64 8.68 1.15 -1.13
C ARG A 64 8.54 2.58 -0.62
N MET A 65 9.63 3.18 -0.16
CA MET A 65 9.65 4.55 0.35
C MET A 65 9.39 5.58 -0.76
N TYR A 66 9.92 5.35 -1.95
CA TYR A 66 9.67 6.15 -3.14
C TYR A 66 8.19 6.13 -3.55
N PHE A 67 7.56 4.96 -3.63
CA PHE A 67 6.13 4.85 -3.94
C PHE A 67 5.22 5.36 -2.82
N SER A 68 5.61 5.22 -1.55
CA SER A 68 4.88 5.79 -0.41
C SER A 68 4.87 7.33 -0.46
N ASN A 69 6.01 7.95 -0.74
CA ASN A 69 6.11 9.41 -0.85
C ASN A 69 5.40 9.97 -2.08
N ILE A 70 5.47 9.29 -3.22
CA ILE A 70 4.76 9.74 -4.44
C ILE A 70 3.25 9.67 -4.25
N SER A 71 2.73 8.67 -3.54
CA SER A 71 1.29 8.56 -3.27
C SER A 71 0.76 9.71 -2.41
N GLN A 72 1.57 10.24 -1.49
CA GLN A 72 1.18 11.41 -0.69
C GLN A 72 1.29 12.72 -1.46
N THR A 73 2.27 12.87 -2.33
CA THR A 73 2.52 14.16 -3.02
C THR A 73 1.66 14.33 -4.27
N GLN A 74 1.36 13.26 -5.00
CA GLN A 74 0.48 13.35 -6.17
C GLN A 74 -0.99 13.58 -5.82
N SER A 75 -1.43 13.24 -4.61
CA SER A 75 -2.80 13.49 -4.17
C SER A 75 -3.11 14.96 -3.94
N ILE A 76 -2.12 15.83 -3.73
CA ILE A 76 -2.33 17.22 -3.31
C ILE A 76 -2.12 18.23 -4.47
N VAL A 77 -1.20 17.99 -5.39
CA VAL A 77 -0.74 19.00 -6.36
C VAL A 77 -1.41 18.92 -7.74
N GLY A 78 -1.95 17.77 -8.14
CA GLY A 78 -2.57 17.57 -9.46
C GLY A 78 -4.09 17.78 -9.51
N GLN A 79 -4.74 18.02 -8.37
CA GLN A 79 -6.21 17.97 -8.27
C GLN A 79 -6.93 19.30 -8.54
N ASP A 80 -6.29 20.44 -8.37
CA ASP A 80 -7.02 21.72 -8.42
C ASP A 80 -7.65 22.04 -9.78
N THR A 81 -7.06 21.58 -10.87
CA THR A 81 -7.63 21.83 -12.22
C THR A 81 -8.70 20.78 -12.59
N PHE A 82 -8.60 19.56 -12.07
CA PHE A 82 -9.57 18.48 -12.34
C PHE A 82 -10.80 18.51 -11.42
N LEU A 83 -10.71 19.22 -10.27
CA LEU A 83 -11.74 19.30 -9.25
C LEU A 83 -12.77 20.41 -9.47
N ARG A 84 -12.52 21.31 -10.42
CA ARG A 84 -13.42 22.44 -10.68
C ARG A 84 -14.80 21.95 -11.15
N GLY A 85 -15.76 21.93 -10.21
CA GLY A 85 -17.14 21.52 -10.46
C GLY A 85 -17.48 20.06 -10.11
N ARG A 86 -16.57 19.30 -9.46
CA ARG A 86 -16.86 17.96 -8.91
C ARG A 86 -17.01 18.02 -7.41
N ARG A 87 -17.96 17.25 -6.86
CA ARG A 87 -18.14 17.08 -5.42
C ARG A 87 -17.11 16.12 -4.86
N LYS A 88 -16.49 16.51 -3.77
CA LYS A 88 -15.47 15.72 -3.07
C LYS A 88 -16.12 14.75 -2.12
N LEU A 89 -15.80 13.47 -2.27
CA LEU A 89 -16.33 12.39 -1.45
C LEU A 89 -15.28 11.82 -0.54
N ILE A 90 -15.65 11.57 0.73
CA ILE A 90 -14.95 10.63 1.60
C ILE A 90 -15.76 9.33 1.65
N MET A 91 -15.07 8.21 1.58
CA MET A 91 -15.68 6.88 1.66
C MET A 91 -15.37 6.24 3.01
N ILE A 92 -16.38 5.64 3.62
CA ILE A 92 -16.24 4.86 4.85
C ILE A 92 -16.26 3.38 4.51
N GLY A 93 -15.16 2.69 4.86
CA GLY A 93 -14.91 1.29 4.53
C GLY A 93 -14.05 1.10 3.29
N ALA A 94 -12.89 0.44 3.47
CA ALA A 94 -11.91 0.12 2.42
C ALA A 94 -12.00 -1.35 2.00
N GLY A 95 -13.20 -1.81 1.70
CA GLY A 95 -13.51 -3.15 1.19
C GLY A 95 -13.79 -3.19 -0.30
N ASP A 96 -14.25 -4.36 -0.78
CA ASP A 96 -14.59 -4.61 -2.19
C ASP A 96 -15.67 -3.67 -2.73
N SER A 97 -16.59 -3.25 -1.87
CA SER A 97 -17.65 -2.29 -2.23
C SER A 97 -17.06 -0.92 -2.56
N ALA A 98 -16.12 -0.44 -1.75
CA ALA A 98 -15.40 0.81 -2.01
C ALA A 98 -14.60 0.74 -3.31
N GLU A 99 -13.91 -0.39 -3.55
CA GLU A 99 -13.15 -0.58 -4.79
C GLU A 99 -14.04 -0.47 -6.03
N LYS A 100 -15.20 -1.14 -6.00
CA LYS A 100 -16.15 -1.11 -7.13
C LYS A 100 -16.68 0.31 -7.39
N ILE A 101 -17.05 1.03 -6.33
CA ILE A 101 -17.57 2.40 -6.46
C ILE A 101 -16.49 3.35 -6.97
N ILE A 102 -15.26 3.25 -6.48
CA ILE A 102 -14.14 4.09 -6.97
C ILE A 102 -13.89 3.83 -8.45
N ARG A 103 -13.94 2.56 -8.88
CA ARG A 103 -13.80 2.19 -10.28
C ARG A 103 -14.92 2.81 -11.12
N GLU A 104 -16.16 2.68 -10.68
CA GLU A 104 -17.33 3.24 -11.37
C GLU A 104 -17.25 4.76 -11.52
N ILE A 105 -16.90 5.48 -10.43
CA ILE A 105 -16.72 6.94 -10.46
C ILE A 105 -15.60 7.34 -11.42
N ARG A 106 -14.51 6.56 -11.49
CA ARG A 106 -13.37 6.85 -12.36
C ARG A 106 -13.67 6.57 -13.82
N ASP A 107 -14.35 5.46 -14.09
CA ASP A 107 -14.61 5.00 -15.46
C ASP A 107 -15.77 5.80 -16.09
N ASN A 108 -16.71 6.29 -15.28
CA ASN A 108 -17.83 7.12 -15.72
C ASN A 108 -17.51 8.60 -15.63
N LYS A 109 -17.00 9.18 -16.72
CA LYS A 109 -16.62 10.62 -16.82
C LYS A 109 -17.80 11.57 -16.63
N GLY A 110 -19.04 11.10 -16.72
CA GLY A 110 -20.24 11.88 -16.46
C GLY A 110 -20.54 12.14 -14.98
N MET A 111 -19.94 11.37 -14.08
CA MET A 111 -20.11 11.57 -12.64
C MET A 111 -19.36 12.82 -12.18
N LYS A 112 -20.09 13.69 -11.50
CA LYS A 112 -19.54 14.91 -10.90
C LYS A 112 -18.92 14.69 -9.52
N TYR A 113 -18.39 13.51 -9.27
CA TYR A 113 -17.79 13.12 -8.00
C TYR A 113 -16.31 12.81 -8.13
N VAL A 114 -15.57 13.03 -7.06
CA VAL A 114 -14.18 12.60 -6.91
C VAL A 114 -13.96 12.12 -5.49
N VAL A 115 -13.40 10.93 -5.34
CA VAL A 115 -13.07 10.38 -4.02
C VAL A 115 -11.71 10.94 -3.58
N VAL A 116 -11.71 11.69 -2.47
CA VAL A 116 -10.50 12.35 -1.94
C VAL A 116 -9.82 11.54 -0.83
N GLY A 117 -10.54 10.64 -0.20
CA GLY A 117 -9.99 9.77 0.83
C GLY A 117 -10.94 8.64 1.22
N ILE A 118 -10.39 7.64 1.89
CA ILE A 118 -11.11 6.50 2.45
C ILE A 118 -10.75 6.42 3.93
N VAL A 119 -11.72 6.15 4.80
CA VAL A 119 -11.50 5.83 6.20
C VAL A 119 -11.92 4.40 6.49
N ASP A 120 -11.17 3.69 7.31
CA ASP A 120 -11.42 2.28 7.64
C ASP A 120 -10.85 1.98 9.03
N ASP A 121 -11.62 1.30 9.88
CA ASP A 121 -11.22 0.95 11.25
C ASP A 121 -10.12 -0.13 11.30
N ASP A 122 -9.87 -0.81 10.18
CA ASP A 122 -8.79 -1.77 10.06
C ASP A 122 -7.43 -1.05 9.92
N GLY A 123 -6.72 -0.93 11.04
CA GLY A 123 -5.40 -0.28 11.11
C GLY A 123 -4.35 -0.88 10.14
N SER A 124 -4.55 -2.13 9.69
CA SER A 124 -3.63 -2.77 8.74
C SER A 124 -3.70 -2.14 7.34
N LYS A 125 -4.79 -1.44 7.03
CA LYS A 125 -5.04 -0.79 5.74
C LYS A 125 -4.59 0.67 5.72
N VAL A 126 -4.35 1.28 6.86
CA VAL A 126 -3.96 2.70 6.97
C VAL A 126 -2.67 2.97 6.18
N GLY A 127 -2.66 4.06 5.42
CA GLY A 127 -1.54 4.43 4.55
C GLY A 127 -1.45 3.65 3.24
N ALA A 128 -2.35 2.69 2.99
CA ALA A 128 -2.47 2.04 1.69
C ALA A 128 -3.37 2.88 0.76
N THR A 129 -3.45 2.50 -0.52
CA THR A 129 -4.29 3.16 -1.52
C THR A 129 -5.18 2.17 -2.25
N ILE A 130 -6.40 2.57 -2.58
CA ILE A 130 -7.30 1.85 -3.49
C ILE A 130 -7.45 2.70 -4.75
N HIS A 131 -6.98 2.21 -5.89
CA HIS A 131 -6.98 2.94 -7.16
C HIS A 131 -6.39 4.36 -7.09
N GLY A 132 -5.38 4.56 -6.22
CA GLY A 132 -4.74 5.86 -6.02
C GLY A 132 -5.39 6.73 -4.95
N VAL A 133 -6.53 6.33 -4.38
CA VAL A 133 -7.19 7.03 -3.26
C VAL A 133 -6.59 6.53 -1.94
N PRO A 134 -6.07 7.42 -1.08
CA PRO A 134 -5.42 7.03 0.18
C PRO A 134 -6.44 6.57 1.23
N ILE A 135 -6.05 5.58 2.04
CA ILE A 135 -6.75 5.22 3.28
C ILE A 135 -6.12 6.03 4.40
N LEU A 136 -6.91 6.94 4.97
CA LEU A 136 -6.45 7.99 5.87
C LEU A 136 -6.23 7.48 7.29
N GLY A 137 -7.17 6.69 7.80
CA GLY A 137 -7.16 6.20 9.17
C GLY A 137 -8.52 5.69 9.63
N PRO A 138 -8.70 5.51 10.94
CA PRO A 138 -9.96 5.06 11.52
C PRO A 138 -11.06 6.13 11.41
N ILE A 139 -12.33 5.67 11.48
CA ILE A 139 -13.51 6.53 11.31
C ILE A 139 -13.59 7.61 12.38
N GLU A 140 -13.15 7.31 13.61
CA GLU A 140 -13.14 8.26 14.74
C GLU A 140 -12.24 9.47 14.52
N GLU A 141 -11.29 9.36 13.61
CA GLU A 141 -10.36 10.43 13.31
C GLU A 141 -10.78 11.30 12.11
N LEU A 142 -12.01 11.11 11.62
CA LEU A 142 -12.53 11.82 10.46
C LEU A 142 -12.34 13.34 10.56
N ASP A 143 -12.62 13.93 11.74
CA ASP A 143 -12.47 15.37 11.99
C ASP A 143 -11.02 15.85 12.01
N LYS A 144 -10.06 14.94 12.25
CA LYS A 144 -8.63 15.30 12.29
C LYS A 144 -8.03 15.41 10.90
N PHE A 145 -8.67 14.78 9.90
CA PHE A 145 -8.21 14.84 8.53
C PHE A 145 -8.66 16.18 7.91
N LYS A 146 -7.76 17.15 7.87
CA LYS A 146 -8.01 18.49 7.29
C LYS A 146 -8.20 18.46 5.77
N ILE A 147 -8.98 17.52 5.27
CA ILE A 147 -9.27 17.35 3.84
C ILE A 147 -10.67 17.91 3.59
N PRO A 148 -10.84 18.92 2.72
CA PRO A 148 -12.15 19.41 2.40
C PRO A 148 -12.94 18.36 1.61
N PHE A 149 -14.14 18.04 2.06
CA PHE A 149 -15.09 17.13 1.39
C PHE A 149 -16.50 17.71 1.44
N ASP A 150 -17.32 17.29 0.49
CA ASP A 150 -18.71 17.77 0.37
C ASP A 150 -19.69 16.70 0.85
N GLU A 151 -19.36 15.42 0.65
CA GLU A 151 -20.26 14.31 0.94
C GLU A 151 -19.49 13.09 1.49
N ILE A 152 -20.20 12.23 2.24
CA ILE A 152 -19.67 10.96 2.76
C ILE A 152 -20.51 9.82 2.19
N ILE A 153 -19.82 8.76 1.75
CA ILE A 153 -20.46 7.50 1.31
C ILE A 153 -20.02 6.36 2.23
N ILE A 154 -20.97 5.63 2.79
CA ILE A 154 -20.73 4.45 3.61
C ILE A 154 -20.70 3.22 2.70
N CYS A 155 -19.55 2.51 2.65
CA CYS A 155 -19.29 1.38 1.77
C CYS A 155 -19.06 0.07 2.55
N ILE A 156 -19.80 -0.13 3.65
CA ILE A 156 -19.70 -1.31 4.53
C ILE A 156 -21.03 -2.07 4.48
N PRO A 157 -21.29 -2.92 3.48
CA PRO A 157 -22.57 -3.63 3.34
C PRO A 157 -22.80 -4.68 4.45
N THR A 158 -21.74 -5.13 5.11
CA THR A 158 -21.79 -6.12 6.19
C THR A 158 -21.90 -5.49 7.58
N ALA A 159 -21.97 -4.16 7.68
CA ALA A 159 -22.09 -3.48 8.96
C ALA A 159 -23.38 -3.86 9.67
N SER A 160 -23.28 -4.21 10.94
CA SER A 160 -24.44 -4.43 11.81
C SER A 160 -25.21 -3.13 12.04
N ASN A 161 -26.47 -3.24 12.48
CA ASN A 161 -27.28 -2.05 12.80
C ASN A 161 -26.64 -1.15 13.88
N ILE A 162 -25.88 -1.74 14.79
CA ILE A 162 -25.20 -1.01 15.87
C ILE A 162 -24.02 -0.22 15.28
N GLU A 163 -23.19 -0.87 14.47
CA GLU A 163 -22.06 -0.23 13.78
C GLU A 163 -22.53 0.88 12.85
N MET A 164 -23.58 0.65 12.09
CA MET A 164 -24.15 1.66 11.20
C MET A 164 -24.62 2.90 11.98
N ARG A 165 -25.29 2.72 13.13
CA ARG A 165 -25.69 3.85 13.99
C ARG A 165 -24.49 4.61 14.53
N ARG A 166 -23.42 3.90 14.96
CA ARG A 166 -22.16 4.52 15.40
C ARG A 166 -21.55 5.36 14.26
N ILE A 167 -21.40 4.78 13.08
CA ILE A 167 -20.82 5.46 11.91
C ILE A 167 -21.64 6.73 11.58
N VAL A 168 -22.95 6.61 11.49
CA VAL A 168 -23.83 7.75 11.20
C VAL A 168 -23.75 8.83 12.28
N SER A 169 -23.60 8.46 13.57
CA SER A 169 -23.44 9.43 14.64
C SER A 169 -22.15 10.24 14.52
N ILE A 170 -21.05 9.59 14.14
CA ILE A 170 -19.75 10.25 13.89
C ILE A 170 -19.85 11.19 12.68
N CYS A 171 -20.52 10.78 11.61
CA CYS A 171 -20.66 11.61 10.40
C CYS A 171 -21.54 12.86 10.60
N LYS A 172 -22.33 12.91 11.68
CA LYS A 172 -23.23 14.04 11.99
C LYS A 172 -22.64 15.03 12.99
N ALA A 173 -21.56 14.66 13.66
CA ALA A 173 -20.89 15.50 14.64
C ALA A 173 -20.04 16.56 13.96
#